data_a625c7ff8e99ce6cb553deda1886be66
#
_entry.id   a625c7ff8e99ce6cb553deda1886be66
#
_cell.length_a   1.000
_cell.length_b   1.000
_cell.length_c   1.000
_cell.angle_alpha   90.00
_cell.angle_beta   90.00
_cell.angle_gamma   90.00
#
_symmetry.space_group_name_H-M   'P 1'
#
loop_
_entity.id
_entity.type
_entity.pdbx_description
1 polymer ?
#
loop_
_entity_poly.entity_id
_entity_poly.type
_entity_poly.pdbx_seq_one_letter_code
_entity_poly.pdbx_strand_id
1 'polypeptide(L)'
;VQHRFDKLLVQTGENDYNEWKTLFDDYKQAYPELAKEFEDSFAENIEVDLEKVLPSYEFGSPAMASRVTSQAAIQELGKHIPFFWGGSADLSSSNNTMNKADSDFSHENYGGRNIWFGVREFAMGAAMNGMLLHGGNRVYGGTFFVFADYLKAAMRVAAISHLPAIYVYTHDSIAVGEDGPTHE
;
A
#
# COMPACT_ATOMS: atom_id res chain seq x y z
N VAL A 1 -25.22 -34.81 6.94
CA VAL A 1 -24.41 -33.60 7.19
C VAL A 1 -23.80 -33.14 5.88
N GLN A 2 -23.00 -33.97 5.18
CA GLN A 2 -22.29 -33.60 3.96
C GLN A 2 -23.23 -33.07 2.86
N HIS A 3 -24.33 -33.78 2.55
CA HIS A 3 -25.32 -33.36 1.55
C HIS A 3 -25.92 -31.96 1.85
N ARG A 4 -26.08 -31.60 3.13
CA ARG A 4 -26.57 -30.28 3.53
C ARG A 4 -25.52 -29.20 3.28
N PHE A 5 -24.23 -29.49 3.55
CA PHE A 5 -23.13 -28.59 3.25
C PHE A 5 -22.96 -28.38 1.75
N ASP A 6 -22.98 -29.47 0.96
CA ASP A 6 -22.86 -29.40 -0.49
C ASP A 6 -23.98 -28.51 -1.09
N LYS A 7 -25.24 -28.70 -0.63
CA LYS A 7 -26.36 -27.91 -1.13
C LYS A 7 -26.35 -26.45 -0.66
N LEU A 8 -26.02 -26.18 0.61
CA LEU A 8 -26.13 -24.82 1.19
C LEU A 8 -24.88 -23.97 0.96
N LEU A 9 -23.70 -24.57 0.89
CA LEU A 9 -22.46 -23.82 0.75
C LEU A 9 -21.89 -23.93 -0.69
N VAL A 10 -21.73 -25.13 -1.21
CA VAL A 10 -21.10 -25.30 -2.53
C VAL A 10 -22.03 -24.79 -3.63
N GLN A 11 -23.27 -25.28 -3.72
CA GLN A 11 -24.18 -24.87 -4.79
C GLN A 11 -24.56 -23.39 -4.71
N THR A 12 -24.79 -22.86 -3.50
CA THR A 12 -25.07 -21.43 -3.35
C THR A 12 -23.86 -20.61 -3.75
N GLY A 13 -22.66 -20.97 -3.25
CA GLY A 13 -21.43 -20.27 -3.60
C GLY A 13 -21.09 -20.32 -5.09
N GLU A 14 -21.33 -21.46 -5.75
CA GLU A 14 -21.18 -21.57 -7.21
C GLU A 14 -22.17 -20.68 -7.98
N ASN A 15 -23.42 -20.62 -7.53
CA ASN A 15 -24.42 -19.76 -8.15
C ASN A 15 -24.04 -18.27 -7.99
N ASP A 16 -23.68 -17.85 -6.79
CA ASP A 16 -23.27 -16.47 -6.50
C ASP A 16 -22.02 -16.08 -7.31
N TYR A 17 -21.06 -17.00 -7.42
CA TYR A 17 -19.86 -16.80 -8.25
C TYR A 17 -20.19 -16.66 -9.74
N ASN A 18 -21.08 -17.51 -10.27
CA ASN A 18 -21.47 -17.43 -11.67
C ASN A 18 -22.28 -16.16 -11.99
N GLU A 19 -23.14 -15.72 -11.07
CA GLU A 19 -23.84 -14.44 -11.19
C GLU A 19 -22.86 -13.27 -11.19
N TRP A 20 -21.91 -13.26 -10.25
CA TRP A 20 -20.85 -12.26 -10.21
C TRP A 20 -20.01 -12.27 -11.48
N LYS A 21 -19.63 -13.45 -11.97
CA LYS A 21 -18.83 -13.57 -13.19
C LYS A 21 -19.56 -12.99 -14.41
N THR A 22 -20.85 -13.28 -14.55
CA THR A 22 -21.68 -12.71 -15.62
C THR A 22 -21.73 -11.18 -15.52
N LEU A 23 -21.97 -10.66 -14.32
CA LEU A 23 -21.97 -9.22 -14.07
C LEU A 23 -20.61 -8.57 -14.40
N PHE A 24 -19.52 -9.24 -14.06
CA PHE A 24 -18.17 -8.72 -14.34
C PHE A 24 -17.86 -8.78 -15.84
N ASP A 25 -18.30 -9.82 -16.56
CA ASP A 25 -18.15 -9.89 -18.02
C ASP A 25 -18.92 -8.77 -18.73
N ASP A 26 -20.12 -8.42 -18.27
CA ASP A 26 -20.89 -7.27 -18.76
C ASP A 26 -20.17 -5.94 -18.41
N TYR A 27 -19.61 -5.84 -17.21
CA TYR A 27 -18.82 -4.68 -16.78
C TYR A 27 -17.57 -4.49 -17.66
N LYS A 28 -16.88 -5.56 -18.01
CA LYS A 28 -15.71 -5.52 -18.91
C LYS A 28 -16.06 -5.01 -20.30
N GLN A 29 -17.25 -5.30 -20.80
CA GLN A 29 -17.71 -4.80 -22.07
C GLN A 29 -18.07 -3.31 -22.00
N ALA A 30 -18.69 -2.87 -20.91
CA ALA A 30 -19.10 -1.49 -20.72
C ALA A 30 -17.94 -0.55 -20.35
N TYR A 31 -16.97 -1.05 -19.55
CA TYR A 31 -15.88 -0.27 -18.95
C TYR A 31 -14.54 -1.01 -19.03
N PRO A 32 -13.98 -1.24 -20.22
CA PRO A 32 -12.81 -2.11 -20.41
C PRO A 32 -11.55 -1.62 -19.67
N GLU A 33 -11.35 -0.31 -19.58
CA GLU A 33 -10.18 0.27 -18.90
C GLU A 33 -10.26 0.08 -17.38
N LEU A 34 -11.44 0.34 -16.78
CA LEU A 34 -11.66 0.14 -15.34
C LEU A 34 -11.63 -1.34 -14.96
N ALA A 35 -12.14 -2.21 -15.82
CA ALA A 35 -12.07 -3.65 -15.62
C ALA A 35 -10.63 -4.15 -15.66
N LYS A 36 -9.82 -3.62 -16.59
CA LYS A 36 -8.39 -3.93 -16.64
C LYS A 36 -7.68 -3.46 -15.36
N GLU A 37 -7.93 -2.24 -14.92
CA GLU A 37 -7.37 -1.72 -13.66
C GLU A 37 -7.72 -2.61 -12.48
N PHE A 38 -8.97 -3.05 -12.40
CA PHE A 38 -9.42 -3.98 -11.36
C PHE A 38 -8.67 -5.32 -11.43
N GLU A 39 -8.54 -5.93 -12.60
CA GLU A 39 -7.81 -7.20 -12.79
C GLU A 39 -6.32 -7.02 -12.45
N ASP A 40 -5.69 -5.94 -12.92
CA ASP A 40 -4.28 -5.63 -12.64
C ASP A 40 -4.03 -5.43 -11.13
N SER A 41 -4.99 -4.87 -10.41
CA SER A 41 -4.87 -4.65 -8.96
C SER A 41 -4.76 -5.95 -8.16
N PHE A 42 -5.40 -7.02 -8.64
CA PHE A 42 -5.35 -8.36 -8.05
C PHE A 42 -4.24 -9.24 -8.64
N ALA A 43 -3.55 -8.80 -9.69
CA ALA A 43 -2.46 -9.54 -10.29
C ALA A 43 -1.27 -9.66 -9.33
N GLU A 44 -0.54 -10.78 -9.39
CA GLU A 44 0.66 -11.00 -8.58
C GLU A 44 1.76 -9.99 -8.93
N ASN A 45 1.95 -9.74 -10.22
CA ASN A 45 2.95 -8.82 -10.74
C ASN A 45 2.30 -7.55 -11.28
N ILE A 46 2.95 -6.42 -11.05
CA ILE A 46 2.54 -5.11 -11.57
C ILE A 46 3.16 -4.92 -12.96
N GLU A 47 2.34 -4.64 -13.96
CA GLU A 47 2.79 -4.37 -15.35
C GLU A 47 3.32 -2.93 -15.49
N VAL A 48 4.30 -2.54 -14.65
CA VAL A 48 4.97 -1.26 -14.71
C VAL A 48 6.48 -1.47 -14.82
N ASP A 49 7.09 -0.88 -15.83
CA ASP A 49 8.56 -0.91 -16.01
C ASP A 49 9.21 0.05 -15.01
N LEU A 50 9.56 -0.49 -13.84
CA LEU A 50 10.12 0.30 -12.73
C LEU A 50 11.43 0.97 -13.08
N GLU A 51 12.25 0.42 -13.98
CA GLU A 51 13.50 1.04 -14.40
C GLU A 51 13.28 2.33 -15.18
N LYS A 52 12.16 2.43 -15.89
CA LYS A 52 11.80 3.64 -16.65
C LYS A 52 11.06 4.69 -15.83
N VAL A 53 10.26 4.27 -14.85
CA VAL A 53 9.41 5.21 -14.11
C VAL A 53 10.06 5.75 -12.84
N LEU A 54 10.95 4.98 -12.21
CA LEU A 54 11.63 5.44 -11.00
C LEU A 54 12.70 6.49 -11.32
N PRO A 55 12.89 7.50 -10.44
CA PRO A 55 13.92 8.50 -10.61
C PRO A 55 15.31 7.88 -10.56
N SER A 56 16.18 8.28 -11.47
CA SER A 56 17.59 7.92 -11.48
C SER A 56 18.47 9.10 -11.07
N TYR A 57 19.63 8.81 -10.50
CA TYR A 57 20.56 9.83 -10.00
C TYR A 57 21.96 9.55 -10.53
N GLU A 58 22.55 10.54 -11.22
CA GLU A 58 23.89 10.44 -11.75
C GLU A 58 24.95 10.63 -10.66
N PHE A 59 26.10 10.00 -10.84
CA PHE A 59 27.26 10.23 -9.97
C PHE A 59 27.66 11.72 -10.01
N GLY A 60 27.82 12.34 -8.83
CA GLY A 60 28.10 13.76 -8.70
C GLY A 60 26.88 14.68 -8.65
N SER A 61 25.68 14.14 -8.69
CA SER A 61 24.46 14.90 -8.39
C SER A 61 24.53 15.54 -6.98
N PRO A 62 23.85 16.67 -6.76
CA PRO A 62 23.80 17.29 -5.44
C PRO A 62 23.36 16.31 -4.36
N ALA A 63 24.02 16.34 -3.20
CA ALA A 63 23.65 15.51 -2.06
C ALA A 63 22.22 15.85 -1.58
N MET A 64 21.43 14.84 -1.31
CA MET A 64 20.09 14.98 -0.76
C MET A 64 19.79 13.88 0.26
N ALA A 65 18.87 14.15 1.18
CA ALA A 65 18.45 13.15 2.15
C ALA A 65 17.70 12.00 1.46
N SER A 66 17.92 10.77 1.88
CA SER A 66 17.25 9.57 1.32
C SER A 66 15.72 9.63 1.39
N ARG A 67 15.14 10.30 2.39
CA ARG A 67 13.69 10.55 2.44
C ARG A 67 13.16 11.37 1.26
N VAL A 68 14.00 12.24 0.66
CA VAL A 68 13.62 13.03 -0.52
C VAL A 68 13.62 12.15 -1.77
N THR A 69 14.60 11.27 -1.92
CA THR A 69 14.62 10.29 -3.02
C THR A 69 13.47 9.28 -2.92
N SER A 70 13.18 8.83 -1.70
CA SER A 70 12.01 7.97 -1.40
C SER A 70 10.70 8.67 -1.77
N GLN A 71 10.54 9.97 -1.43
CA GLN A 71 9.37 10.73 -1.82
C GLN A 71 9.22 10.81 -3.34
N ALA A 72 10.31 11.05 -4.06
CA ALA A 72 10.28 11.10 -5.52
C ALA A 72 9.82 9.76 -6.12
N ALA A 73 10.29 8.64 -5.57
CA ALA A 73 9.82 7.31 -5.96
C ALA A 73 8.31 7.11 -5.65
N ILE A 74 7.83 7.50 -4.48
CA ILE A 74 6.40 7.43 -4.12
C ILE A 74 5.53 8.23 -5.10
N GLN A 75 5.98 9.45 -5.50
CA GLN A 75 5.23 10.25 -6.47
C GLN A 75 5.12 9.53 -7.82
N GLU A 76 6.22 8.97 -8.33
CA GLU A 76 6.19 8.27 -9.63
C GLU A 76 5.37 6.97 -9.55
N LEU A 77 5.53 6.18 -8.51
CA LEU A 77 4.70 4.98 -8.31
C LEU A 77 3.21 5.33 -8.23
N GLY A 78 2.86 6.38 -7.49
CA GLY A 78 1.47 6.84 -7.36
C GLY A 78 0.84 7.31 -8.68
N LYS A 79 1.63 7.79 -9.65
CA LYS A 79 1.15 8.17 -10.98
C LYS A 79 0.87 6.94 -11.87
N HIS A 80 1.69 5.90 -11.75
CA HIS A 80 1.67 4.75 -12.64
C HIS A 80 0.90 3.54 -12.09
N ILE A 81 0.61 3.54 -10.78
CA ILE A 81 -0.10 2.45 -10.10
C ILE A 81 -1.32 3.04 -9.39
N PRO A 82 -2.51 3.01 -10.00
CA PRO A 82 -3.73 3.61 -9.44
C PRO A 82 -4.13 3.04 -8.08
N PHE A 83 -3.79 1.78 -7.82
CA PHE A 83 -4.06 1.06 -6.58
C PHE A 83 -2.89 1.08 -5.58
N PHE A 84 -1.99 2.08 -5.68
CA PHE A 84 -0.89 2.30 -4.73
C PHE A 84 -1.31 3.30 -3.65
N TRP A 85 -1.45 2.83 -2.42
CA TRP A 85 -1.97 3.53 -1.26
C TRP A 85 -0.91 3.67 -0.19
N GLY A 86 -1.00 4.69 0.63
CA GLY A 86 -0.09 4.76 1.75
C GLY A 86 -0.21 6.01 2.60
N GLY A 87 0.68 6.11 3.55
CA GLY A 87 0.73 7.22 4.49
C GLY A 87 1.70 6.97 5.61
N SER A 88 1.47 7.59 6.76
CA SER A 88 2.39 7.53 7.90
C SER A 88 1.65 7.48 9.24
N ALA A 89 2.37 7.00 10.24
CA ALA A 89 1.96 7.08 11.64
C ALA A 89 2.19 8.50 12.20
N ASP A 90 1.45 9.47 11.65
CA ASP A 90 1.48 10.91 12.00
C ASP A 90 2.81 11.64 11.72
N LEU A 91 3.62 11.13 10.82
CA LEU A 91 4.94 11.66 10.48
C LEU A 91 5.09 12.01 8.98
N SER A 92 3.98 12.14 8.25
CA SER A 92 3.99 12.30 6.79
C SER A 92 4.82 13.46 6.28
N SER A 93 4.82 14.60 6.99
CA SER A 93 5.61 15.77 6.64
C SER A 93 7.11 15.59 6.87
N SER A 94 7.48 14.80 7.89
CA SER A 94 8.88 14.57 8.26
C SER A 94 9.52 13.46 7.45
N ASN A 95 8.80 12.35 7.19
CA ASN A 95 9.32 11.23 6.40
C ASN A 95 8.92 11.28 4.91
N ASN A 96 8.23 12.33 4.49
CA ASN A 96 7.90 12.60 3.08
C ASN A 96 7.09 11.47 2.41
N THR A 97 6.07 10.95 3.09
CA THR A 97 5.29 9.80 2.61
C THR A 97 3.95 10.16 1.94
N MET A 98 3.63 11.45 1.82
CA MET A 98 2.42 11.87 1.11
C MET A 98 2.58 11.75 -0.41
N ASN A 99 1.61 11.17 -1.08
CA ASN A 99 1.43 11.32 -2.52
C ASN A 99 0.77 12.69 -2.78
N LYS A 100 1.57 13.66 -3.22
CA LYS A 100 1.13 15.07 -3.38
C LYS A 100 0.13 15.27 -4.51
N ALA A 101 0.07 14.34 -5.44
CA ALA A 101 -0.86 14.39 -6.57
C ALA A 101 -2.23 13.80 -6.23
N ASP A 102 -2.38 13.26 -5.01
CA ASP A 102 -3.60 12.58 -4.58
C ASP A 102 -4.22 13.24 -3.35
N SER A 103 -5.47 12.89 -3.10
CA SER A 103 -6.24 13.36 -1.96
C SER A 103 -6.21 12.38 -0.79
N ASP A 104 -6.71 12.82 0.34
CA ASP A 104 -6.84 12.00 1.54
C ASP A 104 -8.00 11.02 1.42
N PHE A 105 -7.78 9.79 1.85
CA PHE A 105 -8.83 8.81 2.06
C PHE A 105 -9.64 9.16 3.31
N SER A 106 -10.94 9.36 3.14
CA SER A 106 -11.83 9.71 4.24
C SER A 106 -13.25 9.18 3.98
N HIS A 107 -14.13 9.31 4.98
CA HIS A 107 -15.55 8.98 4.83
C HIS A 107 -16.27 9.86 3.80
N GLU A 108 -15.72 11.04 3.47
CA GLU A 108 -16.23 11.94 2.45
C GLU A 108 -15.59 11.71 1.09
N ASN A 109 -14.45 11.00 1.06
CA ASN A 109 -13.68 10.75 -0.16
C ASN A 109 -12.99 9.38 -0.15
N TYR A 110 -13.70 8.37 -0.60
CA TYR A 110 -13.13 7.02 -0.76
C TYR A 110 -12.20 6.87 -1.97
N GLY A 111 -12.09 7.88 -2.82
CA GLY A 111 -11.16 7.90 -3.94
C GLY A 111 -9.76 8.36 -3.58
N GLY A 112 -9.55 8.96 -2.41
CA GLY A 112 -8.23 9.37 -1.94
C GLY A 112 -7.36 8.19 -1.56
N ARG A 113 -6.04 8.31 -1.76
CA ARG A 113 -5.07 7.23 -1.50
C ARG A 113 -4.06 7.56 -0.41
N ASN A 114 -4.10 8.78 0.16
CA ASN A 114 -3.32 9.13 1.34
C ASN A 114 -4.06 8.73 2.61
N ILE A 115 -3.44 7.90 3.44
CA ILE A 115 -4.05 7.38 4.67
C ILE A 115 -3.36 8.02 5.89
N TRP A 116 -4.14 8.66 6.75
CA TRP A 116 -3.69 9.21 8.02
C TRP A 116 -3.86 8.17 9.13
N PHE A 117 -2.81 7.39 9.41
CA PHE A 117 -2.88 6.33 10.41
C PHE A 117 -2.87 6.86 11.86
N GLY A 118 -2.42 8.10 12.08
CA GLY A 118 -2.19 8.66 13.40
C GLY A 118 -0.99 8.03 14.11
N VAL A 119 -0.73 8.40 15.35
CA VAL A 119 0.35 7.84 16.19
C VAL A 119 0.00 6.40 16.59
N ARG A 120 0.06 5.46 15.64
CA ARG A 120 -0.40 4.07 15.80
C ARG A 120 0.36 3.12 14.87
N GLU A 121 1.65 2.94 15.09
CA GLU A 121 2.51 2.12 14.22
C GLU A 121 2.02 0.68 14.09
N PHE A 122 1.66 0.05 15.21
CA PHE A 122 1.10 -1.31 15.18
C PHE A 122 -0.21 -1.38 14.39
N ALA A 123 -1.13 -0.45 14.62
CA ALA A 123 -2.41 -0.42 13.91
C ALA A 123 -2.22 -0.10 12.43
N MET A 124 -1.27 0.78 12.05
CA MET A 124 -0.87 1.02 10.67
C MET A 124 -0.44 -0.29 10.00
N GLY A 125 0.51 -1.01 10.60
CA GLY A 125 1.00 -2.27 10.04
C GLY A 125 -0.07 -3.35 9.99
N ALA A 126 -0.95 -3.44 10.99
CA ALA A 126 -2.05 -4.39 11.00
C ALA A 126 -3.10 -4.07 9.92
N ALA A 127 -3.41 -2.78 9.72
CA ALA A 127 -4.28 -2.34 8.63
C ALA A 127 -3.68 -2.66 7.26
N MET A 128 -2.39 -2.38 7.06
CA MET A 128 -1.65 -2.76 5.84
C MET A 128 -1.74 -4.26 5.57
N ASN A 129 -1.55 -5.09 6.59
CA ASN A 129 -1.68 -6.54 6.47
C ASN A 129 -3.09 -6.95 6.01
N GLY A 130 -4.14 -6.34 6.59
CA GLY A 130 -5.52 -6.59 6.19
C GLY A 130 -5.81 -6.18 4.76
N MET A 131 -5.32 -5.00 4.34
CA MET A 131 -5.47 -4.51 2.97
C MET A 131 -4.79 -5.45 1.96
N LEU A 132 -3.57 -5.91 2.27
CA LEU A 132 -2.81 -6.81 1.40
C LEU A 132 -3.42 -8.22 1.33
N LEU A 133 -3.98 -8.73 2.43
CA LEU A 133 -4.70 -10.00 2.47
C LEU A 133 -6.00 -9.95 1.66
N HIS A 134 -6.68 -8.80 1.66
CA HIS A 134 -7.86 -8.61 0.82
C HIS A 134 -7.51 -8.62 -0.67
N GLY A 135 -6.32 -8.08 -1.02
CA GLY A 135 -5.92 -7.88 -2.42
C GLY A 135 -6.50 -6.59 -3.02
N GLY A 136 -6.24 -6.39 -4.31
CA GLY A 136 -6.74 -5.22 -5.04
C GLY A 136 -5.98 -3.92 -4.76
N ASN A 137 -4.84 -3.98 -4.06
CA ASN A 137 -4.05 -2.80 -3.74
C ASN A 137 -2.58 -3.14 -3.45
N ARG A 138 -1.75 -2.10 -3.46
CA ARG A 138 -0.36 -2.09 -2.98
C ARG A 138 -0.24 -1.01 -1.93
N VAL A 139 0.36 -1.33 -0.79
CA VAL A 139 0.32 -0.48 0.40
C VAL A 139 1.71 -0.20 0.93
N TYR A 140 1.94 1.07 1.29
CA TYR A 140 3.13 1.46 2.05
C TYR A 140 2.73 2.19 3.34
N GLY A 141 3.58 2.07 4.37
CA GLY A 141 3.41 2.78 5.63
C GLY A 141 4.73 3.31 6.15
N GLY A 142 4.74 4.56 6.56
CA GLY A 142 5.93 5.28 7.01
C GLY A 142 5.94 5.61 8.50
N THR A 143 7.14 5.56 9.07
CA THR A 143 7.44 6.05 10.42
C THR A 143 8.94 6.31 10.55
N PHE A 144 9.40 6.90 11.65
CA PHE A 144 10.82 6.91 11.97
C PHE A 144 11.30 5.51 12.33
N PHE A 145 12.57 5.22 12.03
CA PHE A 145 13.11 3.88 12.20
C PHE A 145 13.03 3.38 13.65
N VAL A 146 13.27 4.24 14.63
CA VAL A 146 13.17 3.89 16.06
C VAL A 146 11.78 3.37 16.43
N PHE A 147 10.73 3.83 15.78
CA PHE A 147 9.35 3.38 16.03
C PHE A 147 9.00 2.05 15.35
N ALA A 148 9.95 1.44 14.63
CA ALA A 148 9.83 0.05 14.20
C ALA A 148 9.59 -0.89 15.39
N ASP A 149 10.05 -0.54 16.59
CA ASP A 149 9.80 -1.31 17.82
C ASP A 149 8.30 -1.42 18.14
N TYR A 150 7.51 -0.37 17.87
CA TYR A 150 6.05 -0.42 18.02
C TYR A 150 5.36 -1.17 16.87
N LEU A 151 5.96 -1.20 15.68
CA LEU A 151 5.43 -1.85 14.49
C LEU A 151 5.78 -3.36 14.41
N LYS A 152 6.79 -3.79 15.09
CA LYS A 152 7.45 -5.11 14.99
C LYS A 152 6.49 -6.30 14.94
N ALA A 153 5.47 -6.32 15.77
CA ALA A 153 4.51 -7.43 15.81
C ALA A 153 3.71 -7.56 14.51
N ALA A 154 3.30 -6.44 13.91
CA ALA A 154 2.61 -6.44 12.61
C ALA A 154 3.56 -6.84 11.46
N MET A 155 4.81 -6.36 11.48
CA MET A 155 5.84 -6.77 10.51
C MET A 155 6.08 -8.28 10.55
N ARG A 156 6.14 -8.86 11.76
CA ARG A 156 6.30 -10.30 11.92
C ARG A 156 5.16 -11.08 11.28
N VAL A 157 3.92 -10.62 11.45
CA VAL A 157 2.75 -11.26 10.83
C VAL A 157 2.79 -11.11 9.31
N ALA A 158 3.14 -9.94 8.78
CA ALA A 158 3.34 -9.73 7.35
C ALA A 158 4.35 -10.73 6.76
N ALA A 159 5.50 -10.89 7.43
CA ALA A 159 6.55 -11.82 6.99
C ALA A 159 6.09 -13.28 7.01
N ILE A 160 5.41 -13.73 8.07
CA ILE A 160 4.87 -15.09 8.15
C ILE A 160 3.80 -15.36 7.10
N SER A 161 3.01 -14.33 6.77
CA SER A 161 1.93 -14.43 5.77
C SER A 161 2.41 -14.14 4.35
N HIS A 162 3.71 -13.93 4.14
CA HIS A 162 4.32 -13.61 2.84
C HIS A 162 3.68 -12.37 2.15
N LEU A 163 3.28 -11.36 2.94
CA LEU A 163 2.65 -10.16 2.41
C LEU A 163 3.69 -9.19 1.84
N PRO A 164 3.46 -8.59 0.68
CA PRO A 164 4.37 -7.62 0.06
C PRO A 164 4.21 -6.21 0.69
N ALA A 165 4.30 -6.12 2.01
CA ALA A 165 4.17 -4.86 2.74
C ALA A 165 5.43 -4.00 2.56
N ILE A 166 5.23 -2.72 2.23
CA ILE A 166 6.30 -1.75 2.04
C ILE A 166 6.37 -0.85 3.28
N TYR A 167 7.50 -0.91 3.98
CA TYR A 167 7.75 -0.04 5.14
C TYR A 167 8.75 1.04 4.76
N VAL A 168 8.40 2.30 5.01
CA VAL A 168 9.25 3.46 4.73
C VAL A 168 9.80 3.97 6.07
N TYR A 169 11.05 3.65 6.34
CA TYR A 169 11.75 4.13 7.53
C TYR A 169 12.67 5.30 7.20
N THR A 170 12.61 6.32 8.03
CA THR A 170 13.47 7.49 7.92
C THR A 170 14.11 7.80 9.29
N HIS A 171 15.02 8.77 9.35
CA HIS A 171 15.70 9.15 10.58
C HIS A 171 16.43 7.94 11.22
N ASP A 172 17.16 7.22 10.38
CA ASP A 172 17.84 5.96 10.71
C ASP A 172 19.38 6.09 10.73
N SER A 173 19.90 7.31 10.65
CA SER A 173 21.33 7.60 10.67
C SER A 173 21.81 7.96 12.08
N ILE A 174 22.94 7.43 12.48
CA ILE A 174 23.64 7.84 13.71
C ILE A 174 24.07 9.32 13.72
N ALA A 175 24.02 10.00 12.58
CA ALA A 175 24.35 11.41 12.42
C ALA A 175 23.12 12.33 12.52
N VAL A 176 21.93 11.80 12.68
CA VAL A 176 20.72 12.57 12.97
C VAL A 176 20.73 12.93 14.45
N GLY A 177 21.00 14.16 14.82
CA GLY A 177 21.24 14.52 16.20
C GLY A 177 20.24 15.50 16.80
N GLU A 178 19.42 16.13 15.99
CA GLU A 178 18.57 17.23 16.43
C GLU A 178 17.31 16.74 17.19
N ASP A 179 16.72 15.63 16.74
CA ASP A 179 15.51 15.10 17.36
C ASP A 179 15.78 14.37 18.69
N GLY A 180 17.02 13.89 18.88
CA GLY A 180 17.47 13.28 20.13
C GLY A 180 16.93 11.86 20.38
N PRO A 181 17.24 11.25 21.55
CA PRO A 181 17.07 9.82 21.82
C PRO A 181 15.61 9.37 21.88
N THR A 182 14.64 10.27 21.82
CA THR A 182 13.21 9.91 21.79
C THR A 182 12.73 9.57 20.38
N HIS A 183 13.50 9.95 19.33
CA HIS A 183 13.11 9.82 17.93
C HIS A 183 14.19 9.16 17.05
N GLU A 184 15.31 8.75 17.66
CA GLU A 184 16.49 8.19 16.98
C GLU A 184 17.00 6.89 17.62
#